data_982c869679acf40af18ffb435f840dc9
#
_entry.id   982c869679acf40af18ffb435f840dc9
#
_cell.length_a   1.000
_cell.length_b   1.000
_cell.length_c   1.000
_cell.angle_alpha   90.00
_cell.angle_beta   90.00
_cell.angle_gamma   90.00
#
_symmetry.space_group_name_H-M   'P 1'
#
loop_
_entity.id
_entity.type
_entity.pdbx_description
1 polymer ?
#
loop_
_entity_poly.entity_id
_entity_poly.type
_entity_poly.pdbx_seq_one_letter_code
_entity_poly.pdbx_strand_id
1 'polypeptide(L)' 'MNMELEPVQKPEFYPFIESISNVIECNCVTGNYSMLMKVVFPSTIELDGFIGQLQHFGKTQT' A
#
# COMPACT_ATOMS: atom_id res chain seq x y z
N MET A 1 -1.32 8.16 -1.35
CA MET A 1 -2.21 7.15 -0.75
C MET A 1 -1.75 6.81 0.65
N ASN A 2 -2.65 6.84 1.59
CA ASN A 2 -2.37 6.45 2.97
C ASN A 2 -2.92 5.07 3.26
N MET A 3 -2.18 4.31 4.06
CA MET A 3 -2.60 2.99 4.47
C MET A 3 -2.21 2.75 5.93
N GLU A 4 -3.11 2.17 6.71
CA GLU A 4 -2.80 1.70 8.05
C GLU A 4 -2.44 0.22 7.99
N LEU A 5 -1.30 -0.14 8.56
CA LEU A 5 -0.77 -1.48 8.50
C LEU A 5 -0.35 -1.94 9.89
N GLU A 6 -0.85 -3.09 10.32
CA GLU A 6 -0.44 -3.67 11.59
C GLU A 6 0.99 -4.22 11.49
N PRO A 7 1.80 -4.10 12.56
CA PRO A 7 3.19 -4.57 12.53
C PRO A 7 3.35 -6.04 12.16
N VAL A 8 2.39 -6.88 12.55
CA VAL A 8 2.43 -8.31 12.27
C VAL A 8 2.33 -8.59 10.77
N GLN A 9 1.76 -7.68 10.00
CA GLN A 9 1.57 -7.85 8.56
C GLN A 9 2.73 -7.30 7.73
N LYS A 10 3.62 -6.51 8.33
CA LYS A 10 4.72 -5.89 7.60
C LYS A 10 5.61 -6.89 6.84
N PRO A 11 6.01 -8.03 7.43
CA PRO A 11 6.87 -8.97 6.71
C PRO A 11 6.25 -9.53 5.43
N GLU A 12 4.92 -9.61 5.37
CA GLU A 12 4.23 -10.07 4.17
C GLU A 12 3.97 -8.92 3.20
N PHE A 13 3.76 -7.73 3.74
CA PHE A 13 3.42 -6.55 2.94
C PHE A 13 4.56 -6.08 2.07
N TYR A 14 5.77 -5.99 2.62
CA TYR A 14 6.92 -5.44 1.88
C TYR A 14 7.24 -6.23 0.60
N PRO A 15 7.32 -7.56 0.62
CA PRO A 15 7.55 -8.31 -0.61
C PRO A 15 6.44 -8.10 -1.64
N PHE A 16 5.20 -7.98 -1.18
CA PHE A 16 4.07 -7.73 -2.05
C PHE A 16 4.23 -6.39 -2.79
N ILE A 17 4.54 -5.34 -2.03
CA ILE A 17 4.71 -4.00 -2.61
C ILE A 17 5.91 -3.95 -3.55
N GLU A 18 7.02 -4.60 -3.20
CA GLU A 18 8.21 -4.62 -4.05
C GLU A 18 7.97 -5.30 -5.39
N SER A 19 7.01 -6.22 -5.45
CA SER A 19 6.67 -6.90 -6.69
C SER A 19 5.82 -6.05 -7.62
N ILE A 20 5.30 -4.91 -7.15
CA ILE A 20 4.40 -4.06 -7.93
C ILE A 20 5.17 -2.84 -8.43
N SER A 21 5.43 -2.81 -9.74
CA SER A 21 6.18 -1.72 -10.34
C SER A 21 5.43 -0.39 -10.37
N ASN A 22 4.12 -0.41 -10.18
CA ASN A 22 3.29 0.79 -10.14
C ASN A 22 3.49 1.61 -8.86
N VAL A 23 4.09 1.03 -7.83
CA VAL A 23 4.41 1.73 -6.58
C VAL A 23 5.77 2.39 -6.74
N ILE A 24 5.79 3.73 -6.78
CA ILE A 24 7.00 4.50 -6.97
C ILE A 24 7.73 4.69 -5.65
N GLU A 25 7.00 5.01 -4.61
CA GLU A 25 7.55 5.25 -3.27
C GLU A 25 6.65 4.63 -2.22
N CYS A 26 7.26 4.14 -1.17
CA CYS A 26 6.56 3.61 -0.01
C CYS A 26 7.33 4.02 1.23
N ASN A 27 6.73 4.87 2.06
CA ASN A 27 7.35 5.40 3.27
C ASN A 27 6.51 5.06 4.49
N CYS A 28 7.17 4.63 5.55
CA CYS A 28 6.51 4.37 6.83
C CYS A 28 6.52 5.66 7.66
N VAL A 29 5.35 6.05 8.16
CA VAL A 29 5.22 7.25 8.99
C VAL A 29 5.46 6.85 10.44
N THR A 30 6.38 7.57 11.08
CA THR A 30 6.81 7.29 12.46
C THR A 30 5.67 7.55 13.44
N GLY A 31 5.53 6.68 14.43
CA GLY A 31 4.57 6.86 15.52
C GLY A 31 3.19 6.29 15.26
N ASN A 32 2.85 6.00 14.02
CA ASN A 32 1.62 5.32 13.60
C ASN A 32 1.98 4.14 12.72
N TYR A 33 1.11 3.16 12.65
CA TYR A 33 1.30 2.06 11.71
C TYR A 33 0.77 2.45 10.33
N SER A 34 1.09 3.68 9.92
CA SER A 34 0.63 4.25 8.67
C SER A 34 1.75 4.26 7.65
N MET A 35 1.39 4.05 6.39
CA MET A 35 2.32 4.10 5.29
C MET A 35 1.80 5.06 4.24
N LEU A 36 2.71 5.87 3.70
CA LEU A 36 2.43 6.74 2.58
C LEU A 36 3.02 6.11 1.32
N MET A 37 2.19 5.93 0.32
CA MET A 37 2.63 5.34 -0.94
C MET A 37 2.32 6.26 -2.09
N LYS A 38 3.28 6.36 -3.01
CA LYS A 38 3.08 7.06 -4.28
C LYS A 38 2.95 6.01 -5.37
N VAL A 39 1.80 6.00 -6.03
CA VAL A 39 1.49 4.99 -7.04
C VAL A 39 1.08 5.65 -8.35
N VAL A 40 1.33 4.95 -9.45
CA VAL A 40 0.90 5.39 -10.78
C VAL A 40 0.23 4.23 -11.48
N PHE A 41 -1.02 4.43 -11.89
CA PHE A 41 -1.78 3.44 -12.62
C PHE A 41 -2.36 4.06 -13.89
N PRO A 42 -2.40 3.32 -15.00
CA PRO A 42 -2.92 3.85 -16.26
C PRO A 42 -4.43 4.03 -16.28
N SER A 43 -5.15 3.40 -15.36
CA SER A 43 -6.60 3.54 -15.27
C SER A 43 -7.09 3.41 -13.84
N THR A 44 -8.29 3.96 -13.58
CA THR A 44 -8.92 3.82 -12.27
C THR A 44 -9.31 2.39 -11.95
N ILE A 45 -9.61 1.59 -12.97
CA ILE A 45 -9.97 0.18 -12.78
C ILE A 45 -8.79 -0.60 -12.19
N GLU A 46 -7.60 -0.37 -12.72
CA GLU A 46 -6.40 -1.03 -12.20
C GLU A 46 -6.05 -0.53 -10.80
N LEU A 47 -6.23 0.76 -10.55
CA LEU A 47 -6.03 1.32 -9.21
C LEU A 47 -7.00 0.69 -8.20
N ASP A 48 -8.26 0.55 -8.56
CA ASP A 48 -9.25 -0.08 -7.69
C ASP A 48 -8.88 -1.53 -7.36
N GLY A 49 -8.38 -2.27 -8.35
CA GLY A 49 -7.90 -3.63 -8.12
C GLY A 49 -6.75 -3.67 -7.12
N PHE A 50 -5.82 -2.73 -7.24
CA PHE A 50 -4.70 -2.62 -6.32
C PHE A 50 -5.17 -2.29 -4.90
N ILE A 51 -6.09 -1.33 -4.77
CA ILE A 51 -6.65 -0.95 -3.48
C ILE A 51 -7.36 -2.14 -2.83
N GLY A 52 -8.09 -2.93 -3.61
CA GLY A 52 -8.74 -4.14 -3.12
C GLY A 52 -7.75 -5.15 -2.55
N GLN A 53 -6.59 -5.28 -3.17
CA GLN A 53 -5.53 -6.15 -2.65
C GLN A 53 -4.92 -5.60 -1.37
N LEU A 54 -4.74 -4.28 -1.29
CA LEU A 54 -4.21 -3.64 -0.08
C LEU A 54 -5.12 -3.82 1.13
N GLN A 55 -6.42 -3.89 0.92
CA GLN A 55 -7.37 -4.06 2.02
C GLN A 55 -7.22 -5.39 2.75
N HIS A 56 -6.56 -6.37 2.14
CA HIS A 56 -6.20 -7.61 2.83
C HIS A 56 -5.15 -7.39 3.91
N PHE A 57 -4.38 -6.32 3.81
CA PHE A 57 -3.31 -6.01 4.76
C PHE A 57 -3.72 -4.97 5.79
N GLY A 58 -4.62 -4.06 5.43
CA GLY A 58 -5.04 -2.99 6.32
C GLY A 58 -6.00 -2.03 5.64
N LYS A 59 -6.31 -0.94 6.34
CA LYS A 59 -7.22 0.08 5.82
C LYS A 59 -6.47 1.04 4.92
N THR A 60 -7.09 1.40 3.80
CA THR A 60 -6.52 2.35 2.86
C THR A 60 -7.38 3.60 2.79
N GLN A 61 -6.72 4.76 2.60
CA GLN A 61 -7.36 6.03 2.32
C GLN A 61 -6.68 6.67 1.12
N THR A 62 -7.48 7.14 0.21
CA THR A 62 -7.00 7.85 -0.98
C THR A 62 -7.33 9.32 -0.91
#